data_a52a42b25569203e0be7a01ce6c867d8
#
_entry.id   a52a42b25569203e0be7a01ce6c867d8
#
_cell.length_a   1.000
_cell.length_b   1.000
_cell.length_c   1.000
_cell.angle_alpha   90.00
_cell.angle_beta   90.00
_cell.angle_gamma   90.00
#
_symmetry.space_group_name_H-M   'P 1'
#
loop_
_entity.id
_entity.type
_entity.pdbx_description
1 polymer ?
#
loop_
_entity_poly.entity_id
_entity_poly.type
_entity_poly.pdbx_seq_one_letter_code
_entity_poly.pdbx_strand_id
1 'polypeptide(L)'
;MIQQRVFRITHTIAALLAAAGTALTLPAQAAENTPIDPRLSCTLPTNCVNSRTSSGLAPLRSGGTGAQALARLQSILASFPEATVQQVDESTITAVFTTPAGFRDDVIFLLDPQQQQIDFRSHSGFGLYDFGKNRSRMEEFTARFAAATAADSK
;
A
#
# COMPACT_ATOMS: atom_id res chain seq x y z
N MET A 1 58.75 -18.93 -69.40
CA MET A 1 57.52 -18.12 -69.29
C MET A 1 56.95 -18.31 -67.89
N ILE A 2 57.26 -17.37 -67.05
CA ILE A 2 56.79 -17.41 -65.66
C ILE A 2 55.95 -16.14 -65.41
N GLN A 3 54.64 -16.31 -65.29
CA GLN A 3 53.73 -15.23 -65.00
C GLN A 3 53.71 -15.00 -63.47
N GLN A 4 54.14 -13.82 -63.01
CA GLN A 4 54.02 -13.37 -61.65
C GLN A 4 52.59 -12.86 -61.41
N ARG A 5 51.88 -13.48 -60.51
CA ARG A 5 50.61 -12.98 -59.98
C ARG A 5 50.86 -11.98 -58.89
N VAL A 6 50.48 -10.73 -59.14
CA VAL A 6 50.51 -9.65 -58.14
C VAL A 6 49.33 -9.79 -57.19
N PHE A 7 49.61 -10.07 -55.99
CA PHE A 7 48.58 -10.13 -54.89
C PHE A 7 48.29 -8.72 -54.40
N ARG A 8 47.11 -8.19 -54.72
CA ARG A 8 46.64 -6.92 -54.17
C ARG A 8 46.05 -7.16 -52.78
N ILE A 9 46.68 -6.68 -51.74
CA ILE A 9 46.15 -6.66 -50.37
C ILE A 9 45.24 -5.45 -50.24
N THR A 10 43.93 -5.68 -50.20
CA THR A 10 42.95 -4.65 -49.87
C THR A 10 42.83 -4.57 -48.35
N HIS A 11 43.27 -3.43 -47.77
CA HIS A 11 43.07 -3.12 -46.34
C HIS A 11 41.63 -2.68 -46.14
N THR A 12 40.81 -3.53 -45.55
CA THR A 12 39.49 -3.15 -45.03
C THR A 12 39.65 -2.49 -43.66
N ILE A 13 39.42 -1.20 -43.63
CA ILE A 13 39.34 -0.42 -42.34
C ILE A 13 37.99 -0.74 -41.72
N ALA A 14 37.99 -1.51 -40.64
CA ALA A 14 36.82 -1.71 -39.81
C ALA A 14 36.61 -0.48 -38.92
N ALA A 15 35.58 0.31 -39.23
CA ALA A 15 35.14 1.41 -38.38
C ALA A 15 34.40 0.82 -37.17
N LEU A 16 34.96 0.95 -35.95
CA LEU A 16 34.29 0.68 -34.70
C LEU A 16 33.30 1.84 -34.43
N LEU A 17 32.01 1.58 -34.58
CA LEU A 17 30.95 2.43 -34.08
C LEU A 17 30.83 2.21 -32.54
N ALA A 18 31.34 3.11 -31.79
CA ALA A 18 31.08 3.19 -30.33
C ALA A 18 29.65 3.68 -30.09
N ALA A 19 28.73 2.77 -29.77
CA ALA A 19 27.39 3.12 -29.34
C ALA A 19 27.48 3.67 -27.92
N ALA A 20 27.40 5.01 -27.79
CA ALA A 20 27.22 5.68 -26.50
C ALA A 20 25.79 5.39 -25.99
N GLY A 21 25.66 4.40 -25.11
CA GLY A 21 24.42 4.13 -24.41
C GLY A 21 24.14 5.26 -23.42
N THR A 22 23.22 6.17 -23.75
CA THR A 22 22.66 7.12 -22.80
C THR A 22 21.78 6.35 -21.82
N ALA A 23 22.29 6.09 -20.61
CA ALA A 23 21.49 5.58 -19.53
C ALA A 23 20.43 6.65 -19.17
N LEU A 24 19.16 6.41 -19.51
CA LEU A 24 18.04 7.19 -18.98
C LEU A 24 17.96 6.90 -17.47
N THR A 25 18.53 7.78 -16.67
CA THR A 25 18.25 7.83 -15.23
C THR A 25 16.80 8.30 -15.06
N LEU A 26 15.91 7.35 -14.76
CA LEU A 26 14.57 7.70 -14.28
C LEU A 26 14.73 8.53 -13.01
N PRO A 27 14.06 9.71 -12.91
CA PRO A 27 14.09 10.47 -11.67
C PRO A 27 13.52 9.56 -10.57
N ALA A 28 14.29 9.39 -9.50
CA ALA A 28 13.77 8.83 -8.27
C ALA A 28 12.59 9.73 -7.86
N GLN A 29 11.37 9.19 -7.95
CA GLN A 29 10.20 9.89 -7.43
C GLN A 29 10.46 10.11 -5.95
N ALA A 30 10.71 11.37 -5.60
CA ALA A 30 10.71 11.80 -4.22
C ALA A 30 9.35 11.37 -3.66
N ALA A 31 9.37 10.55 -2.61
CA ALA A 31 8.16 10.23 -1.86
C ALA A 31 7.59 11.58 -1.42
N GLU A 32 6.53 12.02 -2.09
CA GLU A 32 5.88 13.28 -1.77
C GLU A 32 5.50 13.22 -0.31
N ASN A 33 5.97 14.19 0.44
CA ASN A 33 5.65 14.41 1.85
C ASN A 33 4.19 14.92 1.92
N THR A 34 3.25 14.08 1.49
CA THR A 34 1.82 14.37 1.58
C THR A 34 1.48 14.48 3.06
N PRO A 35 0.96 15.63 3.51
CA PRO A 35 0.57 15.79 4.90
C PRO A 35 -0.35 14.64 5.34
N ILE A 36 -0.05 14.05 6.49
CA ILE A 36 -0.89 12.97 7.03
C ILE A 36 -2.24 13.59 7.42
N ASP A 37 -3.34 12.99 6.95
CA ASP A 37 -4.68 13.38 7.37
C ASP A 37 -4.77 13.34 8.92
N PRO A 38 -5.21 14.42 9.57
CA PRO A 38 -5.28 14.48 11.05
C PRO A 38 -6.08 13.33 11.67
N ARG A 39 -7.06 12.79 10.93
CA ARG A 39 -7.86 11.64 11.37
C ARG A 39 -7.04 10.35 11.54
N LEU A 40 -5.86 10.28 10.90
CA LEU A 40 -4.93 9.14 11.01
C LEU A 40 -3.90 9.31 12.14
N SER A 41 -3.88 10.45 12.82
CA SER A 41 -2.91 10.72 13.88
C SER A 41 -3.16 9.88 15.12
N CYS A 42 -2.09 9.27 15.65
CA CYS A 42 -2.08 8.57 16.94
C CYS A 42 -1.52 9.49 18.02
N THR A 43 -2.34 9.87 18.96
CA THR A 43 -1.92 10.68 20.12
C THR A 43 -1.12 9.85 21.13
N LEU A 44 -1.52 8.60 21.33
CA LEU A 44 -0.87 7.64 22.21
C LEU A 44 -0.46 6.41 21.41
N PRO A 45 0.83 6.19 21.12
CA PRO A 45 1.29 5.05 20.34
C PRO A 45 1.13 3.71 21.06
N THR A 46 0.87 3.73 22.37
CA THR A 46 0.67 2.52 23.18
C THR A 46 -0.75 1.94 23.09
N ASN A 47 -1.70 2.67 22.51
CA ASN A 47 -3.08 2.22 22.29
C ASN A 47 -3.63 2.57 20.90
N CYS A 48 -2.74 2.90 19.96
CA CYS A 48 -3.09 3.33 18.62
C CYS A 48 -2.07 2.84 17.59
N VAL A 49 -2.57 2.43 16.43
CA VAL A 49 -1.76 2.13 15.26
C VAL A 49 -2.37 2.79 14.03
N ASN A 50 -1.54 3.13 13.04
CA ASN A 50 -1.99 3.62 11.74
C ASN A 50 -1.07 3.15 10.62
N SER A 51 -1.49 3.35 9.37
CA SER A 51 -0.76 2.95 8.17
C SER A 51 0.31 3.94 7.71
N ARG A 52 0.45 5.11 8.35
CA ARG A 52 1.28 6.23 7.85
C ARG A 52 2.48 6.55 8.73
N THR A 53 2.58 5.97 9.89
CA THR A 53 3.70 6.22 10.81
C THR A 53 4.58 4.98 10.97
N SER A 54 5.62 5.09 11.80
CA SER A 54 6.57 4.03 12.12
C SER A 54 5.96 2.81 12.85
N SER A 55 4.63 2.67 12.85
CA SER A 55 3.93 1.52 13.44
C SER A 55 4.29 0.18 12.77
N GLY A 56 4.94 0.21 11.59
CA GLY A 56 5.27 -0.99 10.83
C GLY A 56 4.10 -1.57 10.02
N LEU A 57 2.96 -0.88 10.02
CA LEU A 57 1.81 -1.23 9.18
C LEU A 57 1.79 -0.34 7.93
N ALA A 58 1.51 -0.93 6.77
CA ALA A 58 1.41 -0.21 5.50
C ALA A 58 -0.06 0.01 5.11
N PRO A 59 -0.36 1.02 4.28
CA PRO A 59 -1.68 1.18 3.67
C PRO A 59 -2.10 -0.07 2.90
N LEU A 60 -3.40 -0.35 2.86
CA LEU A 60 -3.95 -1.42 2.04
C LEU A 60 -3.93 -1.00 0.57
N ARG A 61 -3.65 -1.93 -0.33
CA ARG A 61 -3.80 -1.69 -1.78
C ARG A 61 -5.26 -1.89 -2.16
N SER A 62 -5.91 -0.82 -2.64
CA SER A 62 -7.36 -0.85 -2.88
C SER A 62 -7.76 -1.88 -3.95
N GLY A 63 -7.00 -1.97 -5.03
CA GLY A 63 -7.31 -2.83 -6.18
C GLY A 63 -8.69 -2.53 -6.80
N GLY A 64 -8.76 -2.39 -8.10
CA GLY A 64 -10.00 -2.06 -8.80
C GLY A 64 -10.50 -0.63 -8.58
N THR A 65 -11.81 -0.42 -8.65
CA THR A 65 -12.43 0.89 -8.44
C THR A 65 -12.60 1.23 -6.96
N GLY A 66 -12.78 2.53 -6.64
CA GLY A 66 -13.07 2.97 -5.27
C GLY A 66 -14.30 2.30 -4.67
N ALA A 67 -15.38 2.15 -5.46
CA ALA A 67 -16.60 1.48 -5.01
C ALA A 67 -16.34 0.00 -4.67
N GLN A 68 -15.55 -0.70 -5.48
CA GLN A 68 -15.16 -2.09 -5.20
C GLN A 68 -14.30 -2.19 -3.93
N ALA A 69 -13.39 -1.25 -3.73
CA ALA A 69 -12.57 -1.20 -2.51
C ALA A 69 -13.42 -0.99 -1.25
N LEU A 70 -14.37 -0.05 -1.28
CA LEU A 70 -15.30 0.19 -0.17
C LEU A 70 -16.20 -1.01 0.11
N ALA A 71 -16.75 -1.64 -0.92
CA ALA A 71 -17.56 -2.85 -0.77
C ALA A 71 -16.75 -4.00 -0.14
N ARG A 72 -15.50 -4.15 -0.53
CA ARG A 72 -14.58 -5.14 0.06
C ARG A 72 -14.29 -4.84 1.52
N LEU A 73 -14.03 -3.57 1.88
CA LEU A 73 -13.86 -3.17 3.28
C LEU A 73 -15.08 -3.54 4.12
N GLN A 74 -16.29 -3.24 3.63
CA GLN A 74 -17.53 -3.57 4.33
C GLN A 74 -17.72 -5.08 4.51
N SER A 75 -17.47 -5.85 3.45
CA SER A 75 -17.55 -7.32 3.50
C SER A 75 -16.59 -7.92 4.53
N ILE A 76 -15.37 -7.40 4.61
CA ILE A 76 -14.39 -7.87 5.58
C ILE A 76 -14.77 -7.44 6.99
N LEU A 77 -15.22 -6.18 7.20
CA LEU A 77 -15.73 -5.74 8.50
C LEU A 77 -16.87 -6.63 8.99
N ALA A 78 -17.79 -7.02 8.10
CA ALA A 78 -18.89 -7.93 8.44
C ALA A 78 -18.43 -9.34 8.84
N SER A 79 -17.20 -9.73 8.49
CA SER A 79 -16.61 -11.01 8.92
C SER A 79 -15.99 -11.00 10.33
N PHE A 80 -15.95 -9.84 10.98
CA PHE A 80 -15.53 -9.69 12.38
C PHE A 80 -16.76 -9.52 13.27
N PRO A 81 -17.12 -10.51 14.11
CA PRO A 81 -18.32 -10.45 14.93
C PRO A 81 -18.34 -9.29 15.95
N GLU A 82 -17.14 -8.80 16.32
CA GLU A 82 -16.98 -7.65 17.21
C GLU A 82 -17.06 -6.29 16.53
N ALA A 83 -17.09 -6.26 15.16
CA ALA A 83 -17.10 -5.02 14.40
C ALA A 83 -18.53 -4.52 14.15
N THR A 84 -18.72 -3.21 14.30
CA THR A 84 -19.95 -2.52 13.90
C THR A 84 -19.59 -1.31 13.06
N VAL A 85 -20.02 -1.30 11.80
CA VAL A 85 -19.85 -0.15 10.90
C VAL A 85 -20.73 0.99 11.40
N GLN A 86 -20.12 2.18 11.58
CA GLN A 86 -20.79 3.38 12.06
C GLN A 86 -21.18 4.33 10.94
N GLN A 87 -20.28 4.50 9.97
CA GLN A 87 -20.46 5.42 8.83
C GLN A 87 -19.78 4.86 7.58
N VAL A 88 -20.43 5.08 6.45
CA VAL A 88 -19.88 4.84 5.12
C VAL A 88 -20.18 6.04 4.26
N ASP A 89 -19.15 6.63 3.66
CA ASP A 89 -19.27 7.65 2.62
C ASP A 89 -18.37 7.31 1.40
N GLU A 90 -18.25 8.22 0.43
CA GLU A 90 -17.57 7.98 -0.84
C GLU A 90 -16.09 7.57 -0.70
N SER A 91 -15.45 7.94 0.40
CA SER A 91 -14.01 7.69 0.62
C SER A 91 -13.67 7.26 2.05
N THR A 92 -14.64 7.14 2.93
CA THR A 92 -14.40 6.88 4.35
C THR A 92 -15.33 5.79 4.87
N ILE A 93 -14.77 4.88 5.66
CA ILE A 93 -15.55 3.97 6.50
C ILE A 93 -15.06 4.12 7.93
N THR A 94 -15.99 4.28 8.88
CA THR A 94 -15.70 4.18 10.29
C THR A 94 -16.39 2.96 10.90
N ALA A 95 -15.70 2.29 11.82
CA ALA A 95 -16.22 1.13 12.52
C ALA A 95 -15.76 1.15 13.98
N VAL A 96 -16.53 0.50 14.84
CA VAL A 96 -16.17 0.24 16.23
C VAL A 96 -16.04 -1.24 16.45
N PHE A 97 -14.93 -1.66 17.04
CA PHE A 97 -14.72 -3.01 17.51
C PHE A 97 -14.96 -3.06 19.03
N THR A 98 -15.89 -3.89 19.45
CA THR A 98 -16.24 -4.03 20.86
C THR A 98 -15.72 -5.36 21.39
N THR A 99 -14.81 -5.33 22.36
CA THR A 99 -14.29 -6.54 22.99
C THR A 99 -15.36 -7.20 23.89
N PRO A 100 -15.22 -8.50 24.23
CA PRO A 100 -16.14 -9.16 25.17
C PRO A 100 -16.24 -8.47 26.54
N ALA A 101 -15.20 -7.75 26.96
CA ALA A 101 -15.19 -6.95 28.19
C ALA A 101 -15.85 -5.57 28.03
N GLY A 102 -16.38 -5.24 26.83
CA GLY A 102 -17.06 -3.98 26.56
C GLY A 102 -16.14 -2.82 26.19
N PHE A 103 -14.84 -3.02 26.06
CA PHE A 103 -13.94 -1.98 25.55
C PHE A 103 -14.20 -1.73 24.06
N ARG A 104 -14.17 -0.45 23.69
CA ARG A 104 -14.44 0.01 22.33
C ARG A 104 -13.19 0.58 21.71
N ASP A 105 -12.87 0.09 20.52
CA ASP A 105 -11.77 0.58 19.69
C ASP A 105 -12.36 1.16 18.39
N ASP A 106 -11.99 2.39 18.08
CA ASP A 106 -12.46 3.08 16.87
C ASP A 106 -11.47 2.83 15.72
N VAL A 107 -12.01 2.46 14.57
CA VAL A 107 -11.25 2.25 13.34
C VAL A 107 -11.80 3.16 12.25
N ILE A 108 -10.90 3.85 11.56
CA ILE A 108 -11.21 4.62 10.37
C ILE A 108 -10.38 4.11 9.19
N PHE A 109 -11.02 4.02 8.02
CA PHE A 109 -10.41 3.75 6.74
C PHE A 109 -10.64 4.93 5.81
N LEU A 110 -9.57 5.42 5.17
CA LEU A 110 -9.60 6.54 4.23
C LEU A 110 -9.11 6.05 2.86
N LEU A 111 -10.00 6.03 1.88
CA LEU A 111 -9.67 5.65 0.52
C LEU A 111 -9.02 6.84 -0.22
N ASP A 112 -7.84 6.62 -0.76
CA ASP A 112 -7.19 7.48 -1.74
C ASP A 112 -7.24 6.79 -3.12
N PRO A 113 -8.19 7.18 -3.99
CA PRO A 113 -8.35 6.56 -5.29
C PRO A 113 -7.21 6.91 -6.25
N GLN A 114 -6.51 8.03 -6.05
CA GLN A 114 -5.39 8.45 -6.90
C GLN A 114 -4.15 7.59 -6.65
N GLN A 115 -3.86 7.29 -5.38
CA GLN A 115 -2.76 6.41 -4.99
C GLN A 115 -3.16 4.93 -4.97
N GLN A 116 -4.43 4.61 -5.25
CA GLN A 116 -4.99 3.26 -5.16
C GLN A 116 -4.67 2.58 -3.83
N GLN A 117 -4.86 3.31 -2.74
CA GLN A 117 -4.58 2.83 -1.39
C GLN A 117 -5.67 3.22 -0.41
N ILE A 118 -5.71 2.52 0.70
CA ILE A 118 -6.59 2.81 1.83
C ILE A 118 -5.71 2.97 3.04
N ASP A 119 -5.71 4.16 3.59
CA ASP A 119 -5.10 4.44 4.87
C ASP A 119 -6.03 4.07 6.00
N PHE A 120 -5.47 3.75 7.15
CA PHE A 120 -6.26 3.41 8.32
C PHE A 120 -5.63 3.86 9.62
N ARG A 121 -6.47 4.01 10.64
CA ARG A 121 -6.09 4.11 12.04
C ARG A 121 -7.00 3.23 12.88
N SER A 122 -6.45 2.54 13.87
CA SER A 122 -7.18 1.83 14.92
C SER A 122 -6.68 2.29 16.27
N HIS A 123 -7.58 2.74 17.16
CA HIS A 123 -7.20 3.24 18.47
C HIS A 123 -8.25 2.86 19.52
N SER A 124 -7.81 2.65 20.75
CA SER A 124 -8.70 2.40 21.87
C SER A 124 -9.28 3.70 22.38
N GLY A 125 -10.61 3.73 22.56
CA GLY A 125 -11.32 4.87 23.13
C GLY A 125 -11.09 5.06 24.63
N PHE A 126 -10.51 4.05 25.30
CA PHE A 126 -10.24 4.07 26.73
C PHE A 126 -8.90 3.41 27.08
N GLY A 127 -8.23 3.95 28.09
CA GLY A 127 -6.97 3.43 28.61
C GLY A 127 -5.73 3.96 27.91
N LEU A 128 -4.58 3.75 28.55
CA LEU A 128 -3.28 4.19 28.06
C LEU A 128 -2.54 3.10 27.26
N TYR A 129 -3.03 1.86 27.33
CA TYR A 129 -2.37 0.71 26.74
C TYR A 129 -3.39 -0.35 26.29
N ASP A 130 -3.27 -0.86 25.06
CA ASP A 130 -4.22 -1.79 24.45
C ASP A 130 -3.72 -3.23 24.36
N PHE A 131 -2.55 -3.53 24.94
CA PHE A 131 -1.90 -4.86 24.89
C PHE A 131 -1.69 -5.39 23.45
N GLY A 132 -1.51 -4.47 22.48
CA GLY A 132 -1.30 -4.81 21.09
C GLY A 132 -2.57 -5.23 20.32
N LYS A 133 -3.76 -5.01 20.90
CA LYS A 133 -5.04 -5.39 20.29
C LYS A 133 -5.28 -4.68 18.97
N ASN A 134 -5.07 -3.36 18.91
CA ASN A 134 -5.24 -2.60 17.68
C ASN A 134 -4.30 -3.09 16.57
N ARG A 135 -3.05 -3.40 16.93
CA ARG A 135 -2.08 -3.96 15.98
C ARG A 135 -2.52 -5.31 15.43
N SER A 136 -2.79 -6.26 16.29
CA SER A 136 -3.18 -7.63 15.93
C SER A 136 -4.43 -7.63 15.04
N ARG A 137 -5.42 -6.78 15.37
CA ARG A 137 -6.62 -6.59 14.57
C ARG A 137 -6.30 -6.10 13.17
N MET A 138 -5.45 -5.07 13.06
CA MET A 138 -5.13 -4.50 11.75
C MET A 138 -4.23 -5.40 10.91
N GLU A 139 -3.37 -6.21 11.51
CA GLU A 139 -2.62 -7.26 10.82
C GLU A 139 -3.56 -8.32 10.24
N GLU A 140 -4.52 -8.82 11.02
CA GLU A 140 -5.53 -9.76 10.56
C GLU A 140 -6.42 -9.16 9.47
N PHE A 141 -6.90 -7.92 9.67
CA PHE A 141 -7.70 -7.21 8.67
C PHE A 141 -6.95 -7.07 7.35
N THR A 142 -5.68 -6.67 7.40
CA THR A 142 -4.81 -6.53 6.22
C THR A 142 -4.66 -7.84 5.48
N ALA A 143 -4.44 -8.95 6.18
CA ALA A 143 -4.32 -10.27 5.58
C ALA A 143 -5.62 -10.70 4.86
N ARG A 144 -6.79 -10.51 5.49
CA ARG A 144 -8.09 -10.80 4.88
C ARG A 144 -8.36 -9.92 3.65
N PHE A 145 -8.02 -8.63 3.74
CA PHE A 145 -8.19 -7.68 2.63
C PHE A 145 -7.33 -8.05 1.42
N ALA A 146 -6.06 -8.38 1.65
CA ALA A 146 -5.16 -8.80 0.59
C ALA A 146 -5.64 -10.09 -0.10
N ALA A 147 -6.12 -11.07 0.67
CA ALA A 147 -6.66 -12.31 0.14
C ALA A 147 -7.91 -12.07 -0.74
N ALA A 148 -8.83 -11.21 -0.29
CA ALA A 148 -10.01 -10.84 -1.06
C ALA A 148 -9.65 -10.09 -2.36
N THR A 149 -8.68 -9.15 -2.30
CA THR A 149 -8.19 -8.43 -3.47
C THR A 149 -7.58 -9.37 -4.52
N ALA A 150 -6.82 -10.36 -4.10
CA ALA A 150 -6.22 -11.35 -4.99
C ALA A 150 -7.27 -12.28 -5.62
N ALA A 151 -8.37 -12.58 -4.94
CA ALA A 151 -9.47 -13.39 -5.46
C ALA A 151 -10.25 -12.65 -6.56
N ASP A 152 -10.47 -11.35 -6.42
CA ASP A 152 -11.18 -10.50 -7.39
C ASP A 152 -10.36 -10.24 -8.67
N SER A 153 -9.07 -10.53 -8.66
CA SER A 153 -8.15 -10.30 -9.79
C SER A 153 -8.03 -11.51 -10.73
N LYS A 154 -8.73 -12.61 -10.46
CA LYS A 154 -8.73 -13.84 -11.27
C LYS A 154 -9.92 -13.93 -12.17
#